data_452e2c065bca56045a108d922479f373
#
_entry.id   452e2c065bca56045a108d922479f373
#
_cell.length_a   1.000
_cell.length_b   1.000
_cell.length_c   1.000
_cell.angle_alpha   90.00
_cell.angle_beta   90.00
_cell.angle_gamma   90.00
#
_symmetry.space_group_name_H-M   'P 1'
#
loop_
_entity.id
_entity.type
_entity.pdbx_description
1 polymer ?
#
loop_
_entity_poly.entity_id
_entity_poly.type
_entity_poly.pdbx_seq_one_letter_code
_entity_poly.pdbx_strand_id
1 'polypeptide(L)'
;MGGRSLGVATRLEAAGAPAPAVWETDVAIVGAGFAGSLAALVLARRGVRVVVVDRHRLYPREFRCEKFSSAQLALLAELGALDCFAGIARPFAQVLLAREGGPIGVRTIEERGLSYCDMVNGVRRAWPAGVGFLQARVAGLSTSDARQTVVCADGQTIDARLVVLATGLGDKLQTQLGLRRRVIREAQSLSIGFSIAPPEGGAFPFEAMTYFGEKSGDGIGYATLFPQGDAIRVNLFAYHELRSAFAQGFRADPIGAMLTAMPGMRPLVGEAQLVGAIEMRPSDLYETLGVEQHGLVLIGDAFASSCPATGTGLTRILTDVRQLAHRRLADWLATPGMGADKIAAFYDDPCKRRCEAAAAKAAERGRALAVETSLRWRATRRLVTMSVRLRVAASRLRRRDAPPSA
;
A
#
# COMPACT_ATOMS: atom_id res chain seq x y z
N MET A 1 15.90 -18.81 81.86
CA MET A 1 17.14 -18.45 81.16
C MET A 1 16.81 -18.43 79.67
N GLY A 2 16.73 -17.25 79.17
CA GLY A 2 16.32 -17.00 77.78
C GLY A 2 17.51 -16.90 76.84
N GLY A 3 17.46 -17.59 75.72
CA GLY A 3 18.39 -17.46 74.62
C GLY A 3 17.67 -16.76 73.42
N ARG A 4 18.04 -15.52 73.13
CA ARG A 4 17.57 -14.79 71.91
C ARG A 4 18.46 -15.21 70.74
N SER A 5 17.85 -15.81 69.75
CA SER A 5 18.47 -16.03 68.44
C SER A 5 18.25 -14.78 67.58
N LEU A 6 19.35 -14.11 67.20
CA LEU A 6 19.39 -13.02 66.23
C LEU A 6 19.33 -13.61 64.80
N GLY A 7 18.20 -13.47 64.14
CA GLY A 7 18.06 -13.76 62.75
C GLY A 7 18.73 -12.68 61.91
N VAL A 8 19.79 -13.06 61.19
CA VAL A 8 20.42 -12.23 60.13
C VAL A 8 19.53 -12.27 58.91
N ALA A 9 18.82 -11.17 58.66
CA ALA A 9 18.10 -10.96 57.41
C ALA A 9 19.10 -10.67 56.28
N THR A 10 19.38 -11.67 55.47
CA THR A 10 20.15 -11.51 54.24
C THR A 10 19.27 -10.71 53.24
N ARG A 11 19.62 -9.45 53.04
CA ARG A 11 19.08 -8.68 51.92
C ARG A 11 19.51 -9.35 50.60
N LEU A 12 18.61 -9.99 49.91
CA LEU A 12 18.74 -10.29 48.49
C LEU A 12 18.71 -8.93 47.75
N GLU A 13 19.87 -8.43 47.37
CA GLU A 13 19.98 -7.40 46.38
C GLU A 13 19.33 -7.90 45.09
N ALA A 14 18.22 -7.30 44.68
CA ALA A 14 17.61 -7.52 43.40
C ALA A 14 18.66 -7.12 42.35
N ALA A 15 19.19 -8.12 41.64
CA ALA A 15 20.03 -7.88 40.47
C ALA A 15 19.25 -6.91 39.55
N GLY A 16 19.79 -5.71 39.37
CA GLY A 16 19.18 -4.70 38.52
C GLY A 16 18.94 -5.26 37.13
N ALA A 17 17.74 -5.05 36.61
CA ALA A 17 17.45 -5.38 35.23
C ALA A 17 18.55 -4.79 34.33
N PRO A 18 19.05 -5.54 33.32
CA PRO A 18 20.08 -5.01 32.43
C PRO A 18 19.59 -3.69 31.80
N ALA A 19 20.49 -2.72 31.70
CA ALA A 19 20.17 -1.44 31.08
C ALA A 19 19.58 -1.68 29.69
N PRO A 20 18.52 -0.96 29.30
CA PRO A 20 17.87 -1.15 28.01
C PRO A 20 18.89 -0.95 26.87
N ALA A 21 18.85 -1.83 25.88
CA ALA A 21 19.78 -1.80 24.76
C ALA A 21 19.61 -0.52 23.93
N VAL A 22 20.73 0.10 23.58
CA VAL A 22 20.78 1.26 22.67
C VAL A 22 21.30 0.78 21.32
N TRP A 23 20.50 1.01 20.28
CA TRP A 23 20.86 0.71 18.89
C TRP A 23 21.36 1.98 18.21
N GLU A 24 22.53 1.92 17.56
CA GLU A 24 23.05 3.03 16.75
C GLU A 24 23.02 2.70 15.26
N THR A 25 22.48 3.61 14.45
CA THR A 25 22.28 3.39 13.01
C THR A 25 22.34 4.70 12.21
N ASP A 26 22.44 4.60 10.91
CA ASP A 26 22.31 5.78 10.03
C ASP A 26 20.83 6.13 9.84
N VAL A 27 19.98 5.13 9.66
CA VAL A 27 18.54 5.32 9.45
C VAL A 27 17.73 4.37 10.34
N ALA A 28 16.86 4.94 11.15
CA ALA A 28 15.82 4.20 11.87
C ALA A 28 14.51 4.24 11.08
N ILE A 29 13.88 3.09 10.84
CA ILE A 29 12.60 3.00 10.14
C ILE A 29 11.52 2.56 11.13
N VAL A 30 10.51 3.41 11.32
CA VAL A 30 9.38 3.12 12.20
C VAL A 30 8.19 2.63 11.37
N GLY A 31 7.87 1.35 11.54
CA GLY A 31 6.86 0.64 10.76
C GLY A 31 7.45 -0.16 9.59
N ALA A 32 7.19 -1.45 9.59
CA ALA A 32 7.64 -2.37 8.55
C ALA A 32 6.49 -2.91 7.69
N GLY A 33 5.51 -2.07 7.33
CA GLY A 33 4.60 -2.29 6.21
C GLY A 33 5.38 -2.27 4.89
N PHE A 34 4.71 -2.26 3.76
CA PHE A 34 5.39 -2.32 2.46
C PHE A 34 6.40 -1.18 2.26
N ALA A 35 6.00 0.06 2.59
CA ALA A 35 6.88 1.23 2.44
C ALA A 35 8.16 1.11 3.26
N GLY A 36 8.03 0.82 4.57
CA GLY A 36 9.19 0.69 5.46
C GLY A 36 10.06 -0.52 5.14
N SER A 37 9.44 -1.66 4.80
CA SER A 37 10.18 -2.87 4.41
C SER A 37 10.98 -2.66 3.13
N LEU A 38 10.39 -2.01 2.13
CA LEU A 38 11.07 -1.71 0.87
C LEU A 38 12.18 -0.68 1.08
N ALA A 39 11.94 0.37 1.88
CA ALA A 39 12.97 1.35 2.22
C ALA A 39 14.17 0.68 2.90
N ALA A 40 13.92 -0.21 3.88
CA ALA A 40 14.98 -0.95 4.55
C ALA A 40 15.82 -1.79 3.58
N LEU A 41 15.16 -2.54 2.69
CA LEU A 41 15.83 -3.34 1.66
C LEU A 41 16.74 -2.51 0.76
N VAL A 42 16.16 -1.44 0.18
CA VAL A 42 16.88 -0.61 -0.81
C VAL A 42 18.04 0.15 -0.16
N LEU A 43 17.84 0.69 1.03
CA LEU A 43 18.88 1.43 1.76
C LEU A 43 20.01 0.49 2.22
N ALA A 44 19.68 -0.67 2.78
CA ALA A 44 20.69 -1.63 3.21
C ALA A 44 21.53 -2.18 2.04
N ARG A 45 20.91 -2.44 0.89
CA ARG A 45 21.64 -2.84 -0.34
C ARG A 45 22.58 -1.75 -0.88
N ARG A 46 22.39 -0.52 -0.47
CA ARG A 46 23.27 0.62 -0.78
C ARG A 46 24.31 0.88 0.31
N GLY A 47 24.47 -0.03 1.27
CA GLY A 47 25.45 0.06 2.34
C GLY A 47 25.07 0.97 3.51
N VAL A 48 23.82 1.44 3.58
CA VAL A 48 23.32 2.23 4.71
C VAL A 48 22.99 1.29 5.87
N ARG A 49 23.45 1.63 7.07
CA ARG A 49 23.07 0.91 8.30
C ARG A 49 21.62 1.26 8.62
N VAL A 50 20.78 0.23 8.75
CA VAL A 50 19.34 0.40 8.96
C VAL A 50 18.88 -0.44 10.14
N VAL A 51 18.10 0.17 11.04
CA VAL A 51 17.32 -0.52 12.07
C VAL A 51 15.85 -0.26 11.83
N VAL A 52 15.06 -1.32 11.75
CA VAL A 52 13.61 -1.28 11.56
C VAL A 52 12.92 -1.65 12.87
N VAL A 53 11.92 -0.89 13.29
CA VAL A 53 11.07 -1.24 14.43
C VAL A 53 9.63 -1.44 13.99
N ASP A 54 9.05 -2.59 14.35
CA ASP A 54 7.64 -2.92 14.09
C ASP A 54 7.10 -3.87 15.16
N ARG A 55 5.79 -3.88 15.34
CA ARG A 55 5.11 -4.77 16.30
C ARG A 55 5.12 -6.22 15.89
N HIS A 56 5.22 -6.50 14.58
CA HIS A 56 5.07 -7.81 13.99
C HIS A 56 6.34 -8.21 13.23
N ARG A 57 6.98 -9.28 13.66
CA ARG A 57 8.12 -9.86 12.93
C ARG A 57 7.71 -10.36 11.55
N LEU A 58 6.58 -11.06 11.48
CA LEU A 58 5.90 -11.41 10.24
C LEU A 58 4.68 -10.49 10.08
N TYR A 59 4.50 -9.93 8.90
CA TYR A 59 3.33 -9.12 8.61
C TYR A 59 2.09 -10.03 8.61
N PRO A 60 1.06 -9.70 9.40
CA PRO A 60 -0.12 -10.55 9.52
C PRO A 60 -0.95 -10.57 8.24
N ARG A 61 -1.78 -11.59 8.10
CA ARG A 61 -2.80 -11.62 7.04
C ARG A 61 -3.75 -10.44 7.20
N GLU A 62 -4.05 -9.82 6.10
CA GLU A 62 -5.07 -8.79 5.99
C GLU A 62 -5.77 -8.86 4.64
N PHE A 63 -6.86 -8.14 4.51
CA PHE A 63 -7.75 -8.23 3.36
C PHE A 63 -7.16 -7.65 2.07
N ARG A 64 -6.20 -6.74 2.16
CA ARG A 64 -5.62 -6.10 0.96
C ARG A 64 -4.96 -7.13 0.06
N CYS A 65 -5.28 -7.04 -1.21
CA CYS A 65 -4.60 -7.73 -2.29
C CYS A 65 -4.18 -6.71 -3.31
N GLU A 66 -2.96 -6.83 -3.75
CA GLU A 66 -2.36 -5.88 -4.67
C GLU A 66 -2.20 -6.51 -6.04
N LYS A 67 -2.14 -5.63 -7.02
CA LYS A 67 -1.84 -5.97 -8.40
C LYS A 67 -0.75 -5.02 -8.89
N PHE A 68 0.40 -5.58 -9.22
CA PHE A 68 1.49 -4.82 -9.84
C PHE A 68 1.19 -4.57 -11.30
N SER A 69 1.15 -3.32 -11.72
CA SER A 69 1.16 -2.93 -13.13
C SER A 69 2.56 -3.03 -13.73
N SER A 70 2.67 -3.10 -15.06
CA SER A 70 3.97 -3.11 -15.75
C SER A 70 4.88 -1.94 -15.35
N ALA A 71 4.32 -0.74 -15.14
CA ALA A 71 5.09 0.42 -14.68
C ALA A 71 5.62 0.25 -13.25
N GLN A 72 4.85 -0.38 -12.37
CA GLN A 72 5.28 -0.68 -11.00
C GLN A 72 6.32 -1.80 -10.97
N LEU A 73 6.20 -2.81 -11.84
CA LEU A 73 7.22 -3.85 -12.01
C LEU A 73 8.55 -3.24 -12.49
N ALA A 74 8.52 -2.29 -13.41
CA ALA A 74 9.72 -1.57 -13.85
C ALA A 74 10.37 -0.77 -12.71
N LEU A 75 9.58 -0.08 -11.88
CA LEU A 75 10.09 0.62 -10.69
C LEU A 75 10.67 -0.34 -9.65
N LEU A 76 10.05 -1.49 -9.44
CA LEU A 76 10.58 -2.53 -8.56
C LEU A 76 11.91 -3.09 -9.07
N ALA A 77 12.04 -3.25 -10.40
CA ALA A 77 13.31 -3.66 -11.01
C ALA A 77 14.40 -2.58 -10.82
N GLU A 78 14.08 -1.30 -11.05
CA GLU A 78 14.98 -0.16 -10.81
C GLU A 78 15.46 -0.12 -9.34
N LEU A 79 14.57 -0.44 -8.40
CA LEU A 79 14.89 -0.52 -6.97
C LEU A 79 15.61 -1.81 -6.57
N GLY A 80 15.82 -2.75 -7.50
CA GLY A 80 16.39 -4.07 -7.22
C GLY A 80 15.50 -4.96 -6.33
N ALA A 81 14.19 -4.74 -6.32
CA ALA A 81 13.24 -5.42 -5.44
C ALA A 81 12.29 -6.39 -6.18
N LEU A 82 12.42 -6.53 -7.50
CA LEU A 82 11.49 -7.36 -8.30
C LEU A 82 11.56 -8.83 -7.90
N ASP A 83 12.74 -9.35 -7.64
CA ASP A 83 12.99 -10.76 -7.29
C ASP A 83 12.37 -11.17 -5.94
N CYS A 84 12.06 -10.19 -5.08
CA CYS A 84 11.34 -10.44 -3.81
C CYS A 84 9.98 -11.12 -4.01
N PHE A 85 9.43 -11.06 -5.21
CA PHE A 85 8.10 -11.53 -5.56
C PHE A 85 8.11 -12.79 -6.45
N ALA A 86 9.29 -13.29 -6.76
CA ALA A 86 9.43 -14.55 -7.52
C ALA A 86 8.75 -15.70 -6.77
N GLY A 87 7.91 -16.46 -7.46
CA GLY A 87 7.19 -17.59 -6.89
C GLY A 87 6.01 -17.26 -5.96
N ILE A 88 5.82 -16.00 -5.57
CA ILE A 88 4.69 -15.60 -4.71
C ILE A 88 3.65 -14.71 -5.43
N ALA A 89 4.07 -13.92 -6.40
CA ALA A 89 3.16 -13.12 -7.21
C ALA A 89 2.69 -13.91 -8.43
N ARG A 90 1.36 -14.05 -8.59
CA ARG A 90 0.75 -14.78 -9.70
C ARG A 90 0.75 -13.90 -10.95
N PRO A 91 1.49 -14.26 -12.01
CA PRO A 91 1.48 -13.50 -13.26
C PRO A 91 0.19 -13.70 -14.02
N PHE A 92 -0.22 -12.68 -14.75
CA PHE A 92 -1.26 -12.74 -15.76
C PHE A 92 -1.01 -11.71 -16.86
N ALA A 93 -1.41 -12.02 -18.06
CA ALA A 93 -1.08 -11.26 -19.25
C ALA A 93 -2.29 -10.68 -19.97
N GLN A 94 -3.47 -11.27 -19.79
CA GLN A 94 -4.68 -10.84 -20.47
C GLN A 94 -5.71 -10.30 -19.47
N VAL A 95 -6.05 -9.02 -19.62
CA VAL A 95 -7.09 -8.37 -18.82
C VAL A 95 -8.28 -8.04 -19.72
N LEU A 96 -9.38 -8.73 -19.51
CA LEU A 96 -10.66 -8.40 -20.13
C LEU A 96 -11.15 -7.06 -19.56
N LEU A 97 -11.41 -6.10 -20.42
CA LEU A 97 -12.10 -4.86 -20.06
C LEU A 97 -13.55 -5.01 -20.48
N ALA A 98 -14.48 -4.91 -19.53
CA ALA A 98 -15.90 -5.15 -19.77
C ALA A 98 -16.80 -4.11 -19.12
N ARG A 99 -17.99 -3.90 -19.67
CA ARG A 99 -19.04 -3.02 -19.18
C ARG A 99 -20.38 -3.38 -19.84
N GLU A 100 -21.48 -3.22 -19.10
CA GLU A 100 -22.85 -3.37 -19.63
C GLU A 100 -23.06 -4.70 -20.35
N GLY A 101 -22.55 -5.79 -19.76
CA GLY A 101 -22.69 -7.15 -20.27
C GLY A 101 -21.79 -7.52 -21.46
N GLY A 102 -20.98 -6.60 -21.95
CA GLY A 102 -20.14 -6.82 -23.12
C GLY A 102 -18.66 -6.49 -22.91
N PRO A 103 -17.79 -7.17 -23.69
CA PRO A 103 -16.37 -6.83 -23.69
C PRO A 103 -16.15 -5.47 -24.39
N ILE A 104 -15.41 -4.58 -23.73
CA ILE A 104 -14.84 -3.40 -24.36
C ILE A 104 -13.61 -3.81 -25.19
N GLY A 105 -12.84 -4.76 -24.64
CA GLY A 105 -11.66 -5.33 -25.30
C GLY A 105 -10.80 -6.13 -24.33
N VAL A 106 -9.72 -6.72 -24.85
CA VAL A 106 -8.70 -7.40 -24.06
C VAL A 106 -7.43 -6.59 -24.13
N ARG A 107 -6.87 -6.24 -22.98
CA ARG A 107 -5.58 -5.58 -22.85
C ARG A 107 -4.54 -6.63 -22.52
N THR A 108 -3.52 -6.74 -23.36
CA THR A 108 -2.38 -7.60 -23.06
C THR A 108 -1.29 -6.78 -22.42
N ILE A 109 -0.94 -7.13 -21.19
CA ILE A 109 0.05 -6.47 -20.36
C ILE A 109 0.66 -7.50 -19.43
N GLU A 110 1.84 -7.22 -18.88
CA GLU A 110 2.37 -7.99 -17.78
C GLU A 110 1.88 -7.35 -16.46
N GLU A 111 1.09 -8.09 -15.70
CA GLU A 111 0.66 -7.74 -14.35
C GLU A 111 0.83 -8.96 -13.43
N ARG A 112 0.91 -8.73 -12.12
CA ARG A 112 1.04 -9.81 -11.13
C ARG A 112 0.17 -9.51 -9.92
N GLY A 113 -0.64 -10.50 -9.51
CA GLY A 113 -1.50 -10.43 -8.33
C GLY A 113 -0.88 -11.13 -7.13
N LEU A 114 -1.03 -10.57 -5.94
CA LEU A 114 -0.59 -11.18 -4.70
C LEU A 114 -1.32 -10.59 -3.49
N SER A 115 -1.28 -11.31 -2.35
CA SER A 115 -1.78 -10.75 -1.09
C SER A 115 -0.82 -9.69 -0.56
N TYR A 116 -1.33 -8.73 0.20
CA TYR A 116 -0.50 -7.68 0.79
C TYR A 116 0.49 -8.26 1.83
N CYS A 117 0.08 -9.26 2.61
CA CYS A 117 0.97 -9.91 3.56
C CYS A 117 2.14 -10.63 2.86
N ASP A 118 1.88 -11.30 1.73
CA ASP A 118 2.95 -11.94 0.95
C ASP A 118 3.88 -10.91 0.32
N MET A 119 3.33 -9.80 -0.14
CA MET A 119 4.10 -8.67 -0.66
C MET A 119 5.08 -8.12 0.39
N VAL A 120 4.60 -7.83 1.61
CA VAL A 120 5.44 -7.32 2.70
C VAL A 120 6.47 -8.35 3.14
N ASN A 121 6.03 -9.58 3.39
CA ASN A 121 6.92 -10.65 3.87
C ASN A 121 7.93 -11.09 2.80
N GLY A 122 7.59 -10.99 1.51
CA GLY A 122 8.53 -11.20 0.41
C GLY A 122 9.71 -10.23 0.48
N VAL A 123 9.44 -8.96 0.67
CA VAL A 123 10.48 -7.93 0.83
C VAL A 123 11.29 -8.14 2.12
N ARG A 124 10.64 -8.47 3.25
CA ARG A 124 11.34 -8.72 4.54
C ARG A 124 12.28 -9.91 4.46
N ARG A 125 11.90 -11.00 3.77
CA ARG A 125 12.77 -12.16 3.54
C ARG A 125 14.04 -11.83 2.75
N ALA A 126 13.98 -10.81 1.92
CA ALA A 126 15.09 -10.37 1.08
C ALA A 126 16.02 -9.35 1.76
N TRP A 127 15.77 -8.97 3.01
CA TRP A 127 16.65 -8.07 3.75
C TRP A 127 18.04 -8.68 3.91
N PRO A 128 19.11 -7.90 3.64
CA PRO A 128 20.47 -8.29 3.99
C PRO A 128 20.61 -8.56 5.49
N ALA A 129 21.51 -9.45 5.87
CA ALA A 129 21.76 -9.83 7.27
C ALA A 129 22.12 -8.62 8.18
N GLY A 130 22.62 -7.53 7.61
CA GLY A 130 22.94 -6.29 8.34
C GLY A 130 21.74 -5.40 8.69
N VAL A 131 20.51 -5.74 8.27
CA VAL A 131 19.33 -4.99 8.68
C VAL A 131 18.93 -5.40 10.09
N GLY A 132 19.05 -4.45 11.05
CA GLY A 132 18.56 -4.64 12.41
C GLY A 132 17.02 -4.66 12.42
N PHE A 133 16.43 -5.61 13.15
CA PHE A 133 14.97 -5.64 13.33
C PHE A 133 14.62 -5.73 14.82
N LEU A 134 13.92 -4.70 15.31
CA LEU A 134 13.42 -4.62 16.66
C LEU A 134 11.93 -4.86 16.69
N GLN A 135 11.51 -5.98 17.29
CA GLN A 135 10.09 -6.26 17.46
C GLN A 135 9.57 -5.54 18.71
N ALA A 136 9.10 -4.31 18.53
CA ALA A 136 8.63 -3.47 19.61
C ALA A 136 7.53 -2.49 19.16
N ARG A 137 6.88 -1.87 20.13
CA ARG A 137 6.04 -0.68 19.91
C ARG A 137 6.87 0.57 20.17
N VAL A 138 6.82 1.53 19.29
CA VAL A 138 7.40 2.84 19.54
C VAL A 138 6.48 3.61 20.49
N ALA A 139 7.05 4.09 21.59
CA ALA A 139 6.39 4.89 22.61
C ALA A 139 6.54 6.40 22.34
N GLY A 140 7.70 6.80 21.83
CA GLY A 140 8.00 8.19 21.54
C GLY A 140 9.15 8.35 20.53
N LEU A 141 9.31 9.57 20.05
CA LEU A 141 10.34 9.95 19.10
C LEU A 141 10.74 11.41 19.39
N SER A 142 12.04 11.68 19.46
CA SER A 142 12.60 13.03 19.49
C SER A 142 13.49 13.25 18.28
N THR A 143 13.42 14.45 17.72
CA THR A 143 14.17 14.83 16.51
C THR A 143 14.93 16.14 16.73
N SER A 144 16.09 16.23 16.10
CA SER A 144 16.91 17.43 16.05
C SER A 144 17.73 17.46 14.76
N ASP A 145 18.48 18.50 14.52
CA ASP A 145 19.42 18.53 13.40
C ASP A 145 20.51 17.46 13.54
N ALA A 146 21.01 17.25 14.76
CA ALA A 146 22.15 16.38 15.00
C ALA A 146 21.78 14.90 15.11
N ARG A 147 20.71 14.56 15.83
CA ARG A 147 20.39 13.19 16.22
C ARG A 147 18.89 12.99 16.44
N GLN A 148 18.42 11.80 16.09
CA GLN A 148 17.05 11.35 16.28
C GLN A 148 17.06 10.16 17.25
N THR A 149 16.17 10.16 18.23
CA THR A 149 16.04 9.04 19.17
C THR A 149 14.63 8.47 19.12
N VAL A 150 14.52 7.19 18.79
CA VAL A 150 13.26 6.42 18.83
C VAL A 150 13.25 5.65 20.15
N VAL A 151 12.21 5.85 20.95
CA VAL A 151 12.01 5.16 22.24
C VAL A 151 10.94 4.10 22.09
N CYS A 152 11.28 2.86 22.42
CA CYS A 152 10.36 1.73 22.43
C CYS A 152 9.66 1.57 23.78
N ALA A 153 8.50 0.92 23.78
CA ALA A 153 7.69 0.73 25.00
C ALA A 153 8.35 -0.21 26.03
N ASP A 154 9.31 -1.03 25.61
CA ASP A 154 10.11 -1.91 26.43
C ASP A 154 11.39 -1.26 26.97
N GLY A 155 11.57 0.05 26.73
CA GLY A 155 12.73 0.84 27.17
C GLY A 155 13.91 0.82 26.20
N GLN A 156 13.95 -0.01 25.19
CA GLN A 156 15.01 0.02 24.17
C GLN A 156 14.95 1.32 23.38
N THR A 157 16.10 1.82 22.93
CA THR A 157 16.21 3.05 22.13
C THR A 157 16.98 2.81 20.85
N ILE A 158 16.63 3.58 19.81
CA ILE A 158 17.37 3.61 18.55
C ILE A 158 17.81 5.05 18.30
N ASP A 159 19.11 5.25 18.24
CA ASP A 159 19.70 6.52 17.87
C ASP A 159 20.12 6.50 16.40
N ALA A 160 19.65 7.47 15.64
CA ALA A 160 19.85 7.53 14.21
C ALA A 160 20.16 8.96 13.72
N ARG A 161 20.72 9.05 12.53
CA ARG A 161 20.84 10.34 11.84
C ARG A 161 19.54 10.77 11.19
N LEU A 162 18.76 9.80 10.68
CA LEU A 162 17.46 10.02 10.06
C LEU A 162 16.44 9.01 10.59
N VAL A 163 15.22 9.47 10.85
CA VAL A 163 14.07 8.60 11.06
C VAL A 163 13.17 8.62 9.83
N VAL A 164 12.82 7.45 9.33
CA VAL A 164 11.78 7.26 8.31
C VAL A 164 10.51 6.74 8.98
N LEU A 165 9.47 7.54 8.99
CA LEU A 165 8.17 7.18 9.54
C LEU A 165 7.31 6.54 8.44
N ALA A 166 7.09 5.22 8.55
CA ALA A 166 6.35 4.39 7.61
C ALA A 166 5.19 3.65 8.30
N THR A 167 4.51 4.34 9.24
CA THR A 167 3.45 3.78 10.11
C THR A 167 2.11 3.53 9.42
N GLY A 168 2.03 3.80 8.12
CA GLY A 168 0.80 3.65 7.35
C GLY A 168 -0.29 4.61 7.86
N LEU A 169 -1.50 4.09 8.10
CA LEU A 169 -2.65 4.90 8.53
C LEU A 169 -2.58 5.36 10.01
N GLY A 170 -1.63 4.88 10.81
CA GLY A 170 -1.50 5.26 12.21
C GLY A 170 -0.93 6.69 12.37
N ASP A 171 -1.55 7.52 13.19
CA ASP A 171 -1.19 8.95 13.38
C ASP A 171 -0.71 9.31 14.79
N LYS A 172 -0.70 8.36 15.72
CA LYS A 172 -0.34 8.63 17.11
C LYS A 172 1.04 9.29 17.28
N LEU A 173 2.07 8.75 16.63
CA LEU A 173 3.42 9.32 16.66
C LEU A 173 3.48 10.66 15.92
N GLN A 174 2.75 10.80 14.84
CA GLN A 174 2.64 12.06 14.09
C GLN A 174 2.09 13.17 14.98
N THR A 175 1.00 12.90 15.70
CA THR A 175 0.38 13.85 16.64
C THR A 175 1.34 14.23 17.77
N GLN A 176 2.10 13.28 18.32
CA GLN A 176 3.13 13.56 19.34
C GLN A 176 4.24 14.48 18.85
N LEU A 177 4.55 14.41 17.53
CA LEU A 177 5.54 15.27 16.87
C LEU A 177 4.96 16.62 16.41
N GLY A 178 3.72 16.94 16.75
CA GLY A 178 3.05 18.16 16.32
C GLY A 178 2.64 18.16 14.83
N LEU A 179 2.74 17.04 14.16
CA LEU A 179 2.25 16.88 12.78
C LEU A 179 0.72 16.85 12.78
N ARG A 180 0.12 17.42 11.76
CA ARG A 180 -1.34 17.50 11.64
C ARG A 180 -1.82 16.81 10.37
N ARG A 181 -2.82 15.94 10.50
CA ARG A 181 -3.49 15.34 9.36
C ARG A 181 -4.57 16.28 8.84
N ARG A 182 -4.44 16.73 7.58
CA ARG A 182 -5.49 17.46 6.87
C ARG A 182 -6.34 16.47 6.09
N VAL A 183 -7.55 16.20 6.55
CA VAL A 183 -8.50 15.38 5.81
C VAL A 183 -9.04 16.19 4.63
N ILE A 184 -8.80 15.72 3.41
CA ILE A 184 -9.27 16.30 2.16
C ILE A 184 -10.71 15.82 1.91
N ARG A 185 -10.96 14.53 2.20
CA ARG A 185 -12.30 13.93 2.09
C ARG A 185 -12.41 12.69 2.97
N GLU A 186 -13.38 12.70 3.86
CA GLU A 186 -13.78 11.51 4.63
C GLU A 186 -14.50 10.50 3.71
N ALA A 187 -14.35 9.22 4.00
CA ALA A 187 -14.96 8.11 3.26
C ALA A 187 -14.88 8.32 1.72
N GLN A 188 -13.70 8.72 1.23
CA GLN A 188 -13.47 8.98 -0.19
C GLN A 188 -13.91 7.81 -1.06
N SER A 189 -13.67 6.59 -0.62
CA SER A 189 -14.11 5.37 -1.31
C SER A 189 -14.28 4.21 -0.34
N LEU A 190 -15.08 3.23 -0.73
CA LEU A 190 -15.25 1.94 -0.07
C LEU A 190 -14.59 0.87 -0.94
N SER A 191 -13.62 0.17 -0.38
CA SER A 191 -13.04 -1.04 -0.97
C SER A 191 -13.77 -2.26 -0.44
N ILE A 192 -14.25 -3.13 -1.33
CA ILE A 192 -14.89 -4.40 -1.02
C ILE A 192 -14.06 -5.50 -1.63
N GLY A 193 -13.58 -6.42 -0.82
CA GLY A 193 -12.70 -7.50 -1.25
C GLY A 193 -13.20 -8.87 -0.83
N PHE A 194 -13.25 -9.80 -1.78
CA PHE A 194 -13.55 -11.22 -1.56
C PHE A 194 -12.95 -12.05 -2.67
N SER A 195 -12.94 -13.36 -2.51
CA SER A 195 -12.42 -14.25 -3.55
C SER A 195 -13.53 -15.15 -4.06
N ILE A 196 -13.45 -15.52 -5.33
CA ILE A 196 -14.40 -16.42 -6.00
C ILE A 196 -13.66 -17.54 -6.71
N ALA A 197 -14.33 -18.67 -6.82
CA ALA A 197 -13.92 -19.80 -7.68
C ALA A 197 -15.01 -20.07 -8.72
N PRO A 198 -14.68 -20.63 -9.89
CA PRO A 198 -15.71 -21.14 -10.81
C PRO A 198 -16.44 -22.33 -10.18
N PRO A 199 -17.63 -22.71 -10.68
CA PRO A 199 -18.26 -23.97 -10.29
C PRO A 199 -17.33 -25.15 -10.55
N GLU A 200 -17.57 -26.27 -9.87
CA GLU A 200 -16.75 -27.48 -10.00
C GLU A 200 -16.60 -27.93 -11.46
N GLY A 201 -15.37 -28.17 -11.89
CA GLY A 201 -15.02 -28.51 -13.28
C GLY A 201 -15.12 -27.36 -14.27
N GLY A 202 -15.52 -26.15 -13.84
CA GLY A 202 -15.63 -24.96 -14.68
C GLY A 202 -14.40 -24.10 -14.73
N ALA A 203 -14.44 -23.08 -15.60
CA ALA A 203 -13.42 -22.01 -15.67
C ALA A 203 -14.09 -20.68 -16.00
N PHE A 204 -13.48 -19.59 -15.54
CA PHE A 204 -13.93 -18.26 -15.97
C PHE A 204 -13.48 -17.96 -17.41
N PRO A 205 -14.27 -17.21 -18.21
CA PRO A 205 -13.93 -16.89 -19.61
C PRO A 205 -12.87 -15.77 -19.71
N PHE A 206 -12.09 -15.54 -18.66
CA PHE A 206 -11.02 -14.55 -18.59
C PHE A 206 -9.90 -15.01 -17.67
N GLU A 207 -8.69 -14.56 -17.92
CA GLU A 207 -7.56 -14.72 -17.01
C GLU A 207 -7.62 -13.68 -15.87
N ALA A 208 -7.85 -12.43 -16.25
CA ALA A 208 -8.15 -11.33 -15.33
C ALA A 208 -9.17 -10.39 -15.99
N MET A 209 -9.89 -9.59 -15.19
CA MET A 209 -10.91 -8.69 -15.68
C MET A 209 -10.90 -7.35 -14.93
N THR A 210 -11.18 -6.27 -15.64
CA THR A 210 -11.65 -5.00 -15.07
C THR A 210 -13.05 -4.73 -15.58
N TYR A 211 -14.02 -4.72 -14.68
CA TYR A 211 -15.41 -4.46 -14.99
C TYR A 211 -15.82 -3.08 -14.48
N PHE A 212 -16.24 -2.19 -15.36
CA PHE A 212 -16.61 -0.82 -15.04
C PHE A 212 -18.07 -0.70 -14.60
N GLY A 213 -18.36 0.21 -13.67
CA GLY A 213 -19.72 0.51 -13.25
C GLY A 213 -20.64 0.85 -14.42
N GLU A 214 -21.87 0.32 -14.42
CA GLU A 214 -22.77 0.36 -15.57
C GLU A 214 -23.56 1.66 -15.67
N LYS A 215 -24.03 2.19 -14.52
CA LYS A 215 -24.92 3.35 -14.48
C LYS A 215 -24.17 4.60 -14.06
N SER A 216 -24.66 5.75 -14.46
CA SER A 216 -24.16 7.05 -14.03
C SER A 216 -24.79 7.40 -12.69
N GLY A 217 -23.99 7.72 -11.68
CA GLY A 217 -24.46 8.11 -10.36
C GLY A 217 -24.79 6.95 -9.41
N ASP A 218 -24.51 5.69 -9.82
CA ASP A 218 -24.67 4.52 -8.96
C ASP A 218 -23.55 4.38 -7.90
N GLY A 219 -22.57 5.26 -7.94
CA GLY A 219 -21.43 5.24 -7.01
C GLY A 219 -20.47 4.07 -7.22
N ILE A 220 -20.58 3.31 -8.30
CA ILE A 220 -19.68 2.19 -8.58
C ILE A 220 -18.57 2.67 -9.52
N GLY A 221 -17.31 2.55 -9.08
CA GLY A 221 -16.16 2.82 -9.92
C GLY A 221 -15.91 1.66 -10.88
N TYR A 222 -15.43 0.58 -10.36
CA TYR A 222 -15.13 -0.64 -11.08
C TYR A 222 -14.81 -1.79 -10.13
N ALA A 223 -14.83 -3.00 -10.65
CA ALA A 223 -14.27 -4.19 -10.01
C ALA A 223 -13.07 -4.70 -10.80
N THR A 224 -12.01 -5.12 -10.10
CA THR A 224 -10.92 -5.90 -10.69
C THR A 224 -11.02 -7.33 -10.20
N LEU A 225 -10.88 -8.26 -11.12
CA LEU A 225 -10.86 -9.69 -10.87
C LEU A 225 -9.52 -10.20 -11.40
N PHE A 226 -8.70 -10.82 -10.56
CA PHE A 226 -7.37 -11.30 -10.96
C PHE A 226 -6.95 -12.52 -10.16
N PRO A 227 -6.06 -13.39 -10.71
CA PRO A 227 -5.60 -14.59 -10.04
C PRO A 227 -4.87 -14.29 -8.73
N GLN A 228 -5.24 -14.99 -7.67
CA GLN A 228 -4.54 -14.99 -6.39
C GLN A 228 -4.59 -16.41 -5.79
N GLY A 229 -3.44 -17.09 -5.76
CA GLY A 229 -3.42 -18.53 -5.46
C GLY A 229 -4.30 -19.30 -6.45
N ASP A 230 -5.19 -20.14 -5.93
CA ASP A 230 -6.10 -20.95 -6.73
C ASP A 230 -7.50 -20.32 -6.94
N ALA A 231 -7.67 -19.08 -6.48
CA ALA A 231 -8.92 -18.34 -6.62
C ALA A 231 -8.74 -17.07 -7.43
N ILE A 232 -9.87 -16.47 -7.82
CA ILE A 232 -9.92 -15.13 -8.39
C ILE A 232 -10.25 -14.13 -7.28
N ARG A 233 -9.38 -13.19 -7.04
CA ARG A 233 -9.62 -12.06 -6.13
C ARG A 233 -10.50 -11.03 -6.80
N VAL A 234 -11.57 -10.63 -6.13
CA VAL A 234 -12.42 -9.50 -6.49
C VAL A 234 -12.07 -8.33 -5.59
N ASN A 235 -11.65 -7.21 -6.17
CA ASN A 235 -11.55 -5.91 -5.50
C ASN A 235 -12.52 -4.96 -6.19
N LEU A 236 -13.63 -4.65 -5.50
CA LEU A 236 -14.63 -3.69 -5.97
C LEU A 236 -14.42 -2.36 -5.27
N PHE A 237 -14.40 -1.29 -6.04
CA PHE A 237 -14.23 0.08 -5.56
C PHE A 237 -15.53 0.87 -5.81
N ALA A 238 -16.13 1.32 -4.72
CA ALA A 238 -17.38 2.06 -4.72
C ALA A 238 -17.26 3.34 -3.89
N TYR A 239 -18.21 4.24 -4.08
CA TYR A 239 -18.28 5.52 -3.38
C TYR A 239 -19.55 5.58 -2.51
N HIS A 240 -19.77 4.52 -1.76
CA HIS A 240 -20.84 4.33 -0.81
C HIS A 240 -20.31 4.32 0.63
N GLU A 241 -21.15 4.68 1.56
CA GLU A 241 -20.81 4.59 2.98
C GLU A 241 -20.77 3.14 3.46
N LEU A 242 -19.92 2.85 4.44
CA LEU A 242 -19.76 1.51 5.01
C LEU A 242 -21.04 0.97 5.68
N ARG A 243 -21.94 1.86 6.12
CA ARG A 243 -23.22 1.50 6.77
C ARG A 243 -24.41 1.57 5.83
N SER A 244 -24.20 1.86 4.55
CA SER A 244 -25.28 1.94 3.55
C SER A 244 -25.94 0.58 3.28
N ALA A 245 -27.15 0.59 2.71
CA ALA A 245 -27.83 -0.61 2.25
C ALA A 245 -27.00 -1.38 1.19
N PHE A 246 -26.26 -0.64 0.36
CA PHE A 246 -25.31 -1.24 -0.59
C PHE A 246 -24.26 -2.11 0.11
N ALA A 247 -23.58 -1.58 1.12
CA ALA A 247 -22.58 -2.33 1.86
C ALA A 247 -23.19 -3.49 2.69
N GLN A 248 -24.40 -3.33 3.20
CA GLN A 248 -25.13 -4.40 3.89
C GLN A 248 -25.46 -5.57 2.96
N GLY A 249 -25.91 -5.28 1.72
CA GLY A 249 -26.15 -6.29 0.71
C GLY A 249 -24.92 -7.14 0.44
N PHE A 250 -23.76 -6.52 0.30
CA PHE A 250 -22.50 -7.25 0.11
C PHE A 250 -22.09 -8.10 1.31
N ARG A 251 -22.40 -7.69 2.54
CA ARG A 251 -22.15 -8.54 3.74
C ARG A 251 -23.04 -9.77 3.77
N ALA A 252 -24.27 -9.63 3.31
CA ALA A 252 -25.24 -10.73 3.30
C ALA A 252 -24.97 -11.74 2.16
N ASP A 253 -24.76 -11.23 0.94
CA ASP A 253 -24.50 -12.03 -0.25
C ASP A 253 -23.55 -11.26 -1.20
N PRO A 254 -22.24 -11.47 -1.10
CA PRO A 254 -21.26 -10.73 -1.91
C PRO A 254 -21.46 -10.89 -3.42
N ILE A 255 -21.73 -12.09 -3.89
CA ILE A 255 -21.88 -12.39 -5.30
C ILE A 255 -23.19 -11.84 -5.82
N GLY A 256 -24.31 -12.12 -5.15
CA GLY A 256 -25.60 -11.60 -5.53
C GLY A 256 -25.68 -10.09 -5.50
N ALA A 257 -25.07 -9.44 -4.48
CA ALA A 257 -24.96 -7.98 -4.41
C ALA A 257 -24.11 -7.41 -5.56
N MET A 258 -23.00 -8.05 -5.92
CA MET A 258 -22.18 -7.66 -7.07
C MET A 258 -22.95 -7.77 -8.37
N LEU A 259 -23.68 -8.86 -8.58
CA LEU A 259 -24.50 -9.10 -9.78
C LEU A 259 -25.77 -8.22 -9.82
N THR A 260 -26.25 -7.76 -8.68
CA THR A 260 -27.35 -6.76 -8.59
C THR A 260 -26.83 -5.36 -8.96
N ALA A 261 -25.64 -5.01 -8.47
CA ALA A 261 -24.99 -3.72 -8.74
C ALA A 261 -24.46 -3.62 -10.17
N MET A 262 -24.00 -4.71 -10.75
CA MET A 262 -23.43 -4.81 -12.09
C MET A 262 -24.01 -6.05 -12.81
N PRO A 263 -25.31 -6.01 -13.22
CA PRO A 263 -26.01 -7.18 -13.76
C PRO A 263 -25.38 -7.77 -15.02
N GLY A 264 -24.68 -6.95 -15.81
CA GLY A 264 -23.97 -7.43 -16.99
C GLY A 264 -22.74 -8.30 -16.68
N MET A 265 -22.32 -8.43 -15.42
CA MET A 265 -21.28 -9.40 -15.03
C MET A 265 -21.80 -10.85 -15.04
N ARG A 266 -23.11 -11.06 -14.98
CA ARG A 266 -23.71 -12.40 -14.86
C ARG A 266 -23.20 -13.40 -15.90
N PRO A 267 -23.10 -13.10 -17.20
CA PRO A 267 -22.55 -14.02 -18.18
C PRO A 267 -21.05 -14.33 -18.00
N LEU A 268 -20.31 -13.50 -17.26
CA LEU A 268 -18.85 -13.60 -17.11
C LEU A 268 -18.45 -14.33 -15.83
N VAL A 269 -19.17 -14.14 -14.74
CA VAL A 269 -18.88 -14.79 -13.45
C VAL A 269 -19.90 -15.84 -13.05
N GLY A 270 -21.03 -15.88 -13.74
CA GLY A 270 -22.03 -16.95 -13.73
C GLY A 270 -22.38 -17.44 -12.33
N GLU A 271 -22.16 -18.72 -12.10
CA GLU A 271 -22.44 -19.45 -10.86
C GLU A 271 -21.18 -19.56 -9.97
N ALA A 272 -20.39 -18.48 -9.92
CA ALA A 272 -19.20 -18.44 -9.09
C ALA A 272 -19.52 -18.75 -7.63
N GLN A 273 -18.58 -19.41 -6.96
CA GLN A 273 -18.68 -19.74 -5.54
C GLN A 273 -17.81 -18.78 -4.72
N LEU A 274 -18.30 -18.35 -3.57
CA LEU A 274 -17.54 -17.52 -2.63
C LEU A 274 -16.44 -18.36 -1.96
N VAL A 275 -15.20 -17.84 -1.97
CA VAL A 275 -14.06 -18.44 -1.30
C VAL A 275 -13.63 -17.55 -0.14
N GLY A 276 -13.73 -18.05 1.08
CA GLY A 276 -13.36 -17.31 2.28
C GLY A 276 -14.36 -16.22 2.65
N ALA A 277 -13.88 -15.23 3.40
CA ALA A 277 -14.72 -14.14 3.92
C ALA A 277 -14.64 -12.88 3.02
N ILE A 278 -15.69 -12.07 3.11
CA ILE A 278 -15.71 -10.72 2.57
C ILE A 278 -15.17 -9.73 3.59
N GLU A 279 -14.40 -8.78 3.12
CA GLU A 279 -13.95 -7.66 3.93
C GLU A 279 -14.22 -6.33 3.22
N MET A 280 -14.47 -5.30 4.02
CA MET A 280 -14.75 -3.94 3.53
C MET A 280 -13.97 -2.92 4.32
N ARG A 281 -13.40 -1.95 3.62
CA ARG A 281 -12.67 -0.85 4.25
C ARG A 281 -12.99 0.48 3.60
N PRO A 282 -13.52 1.45 4.35
CA PRO A 282 -13.59 2.83 3.91
C PRO A 282 -12.18 3.42 3.91
N SER A 283 -11.93 4.35 3.02
CA SER A 283 -10.64 5.05 2.91
C SER A 283 -10.86 6.54 2.88
N ASP A 284 -10.23 7.26 3.79
CA ASP A 284 -10.17 8.71 3.77
C ASP A 284 -9.07 9.19 2.83
N LEU A 285 -9.25 10.34 2.24
CA LEU A 285 -8.20 11.04 1.52
C LEU A 285 -7.65 12.16 2.41
N TYR A 286 -6.37 12.07 2.77
CA TYR A 286 -5.69 13.04 3.62
C TYR A 286 -4.24 13.23 3.23
N GLU A 287 -3.66 14.31 3.74
CA GLU A 287 -2.22 14.55 3.77
C GLU A 287 -1.76 15.00 5.15
N THR A 288 -0.50 14.78 5.47
CA THR A 288 0.12 15.21 6.72
C THR A 288 0.86 16.54 6.50
N LEU A 289 0.56 17.52 7.34
CA LEU A 289 1.15 18.85 7.32
C LEU A 289 2.21 18.99 8.40
N GLY A 290 3.16 19.91 8.20
CA GLY A 290 4.25 20.19 9.14
C GLY A 290 5.39 19.19 9.05
N VAL A 291 5.55 18.54 7.89
CA VAL A 291 6.49 17.42 7.65
C VAL A 291 7.95 17.87 7.48
N GLU A 292 8.20 19.16 7.32
CA GLU A 292 9.54 19.73 7.16
C GLU A 292 10.22 19.91 8.51
N GLN A 293 10.47 18.80 9.21
CA GLN A 293 11.10 18.77 10.52
C GLN A 293 12.49 18.14 10.43
N HIS A 294 13.38 18.58 11.35
CA HIS A 294 14.72 18.01 11.43
C HIS A 294 14.69 16.49 11.56
N GLY A 295 15.47 15.79 10.78
CA GLY A 295 15.73 14.37 10.91
C GLY A 295 14.56 13.42 10.70
N LEU A 296 13.44 13.87 10.16
CA LEU A 296 12.21 13.08 10.00
C LEU A 296 11.67 13.11 8.58
N VAL A 297 11.52 11.94 7.96
CA VAL A 297 10.85 11.78 6.65
C VAL A 297 9.67 10.84 6.82
N LEU A 298 8.51 11.22 6.30
CA LEU A 298 7.32 10.39 6.21
C LEU A 298 7.19 9.82 4.79
N ILE A 299 6.91 8.52 4.66
CA ILE A 299 6.70 7.85 3.36
C ILE A 299 5.39 7.07 3.32
N GLY A 300 4.85 6.90 2.11
CA GLY A 300 3.58 6.18 1.88
C GLY A 300 2.41 6.81 2.62
N ASP A 301 1.52 5.98 3.18
CA ASP A 301 0.30 6.45 3.87
C ASP A 301 0.60 7.24 5.16
N ALA A 302 1.80 7.17 5.71
CA ALA A 302 2.20 8.05 6.81
C ALA A 302 2.29 9.53 6.36
N PHE A 303 2.68 9.79 5.12
CA PHE A 303 2.68 11.13 4.53
C PHE A 303 1.29 11.52 4.04
N ALA A 304 0.70 10.74 3.15
CA ALA A 304 -0.62 11.01 2.63
C ALA A 304 -1.29 9.74 2.11
N SER A 305 -2.60 9.61 2.29
CA SER A 305 -3.35 8.45 1.80
C SER A 305 -3.58 8.50 0.30
N SER A 306 -3.78 7.34 -0.28
CA SER A 306 -4.21 7.18 -1.67
C SER A 306 -5.64 6.67 -1.71
N CYS A 307 -6.43 7.13 -2.69
CA CYS A 307 -7.69 6.47 -2.98
C CYS A 307 -7.41 5.08 -3.60
N PRO A 308 -7.80 3.97 -2.96
CA PRO A 308 -7.54 2.62 -3.47
C PRO A 308 -8.06 2.39 -4.88
N ALA A 309 -9.18 3.03 -5.23
CA ALA A 309 -9.76 2.98 -6.56
C ALA A 309 -8.86 3.53 -7.68
N THR A 310 -7.76 4.18 -7.37
CA THR A 310 -6.84 4.71 -8.39
C THR A 310 -5.66 3.80 -8.68
N GLY A 311 -5.35 2.86 -7.79
CA GLY A 311 -4.16 2.01 -7.85
C GLY A 311 -2.84 2.79 -7.74
N THR A 312 -2.86 4.03 -7.23
CA THR A 312 -1.68 4.91 -7.16
C THR A 312 -0.84 4.72 -5.90
N GLY A 313 -1.36 4.04 -4.89
CA GLY A 313 -0.68 3.89 -3.59
C GLY A 313 0.71 3.26 -3.71
N LEU A 314 0.82 2.15 -4.43
CA LEU A 314 2.11 1.50 -4.68
C LEU A 314 3.08 2.41 -5.45
N THR A 315 2.62 3.09 -6.50
CA THR A 315 3.46 4.00 -7.29
C THR A 315 4.03 5.11 -6.42
N ARG A 316 3.24 5.65 -5.48
CA ARG A 316 3.69 6.67 -4.53
C ARG A 316 4.77 6.12 -3.59
N ILE A 317 4.57 4.95 -3.00
CA ILE A 317 5.56 4.28 -2.15
C ILE A 317 6.87 4.04 -2.90
N LEU A 318 6.78 3.48 -4.12
CA LEU A 318 7.95 3.22 -4.97
C LEU A 318 8.69 4.52 -5.32
N THR A 319 7.94 5.60 -5.59
CA THR A 319 8.51 6.93 -5.84
C THR A 319 9.19 7.49 -4.59
N ASP A 320 8.55 7.42 -3.43
CA ASP A 320 9.12 7.89 -2.16
C ASP A 320 10.45 7.18 -1.86
N VAL A 321 10.47 5.85 -1.92
CA VAL A 321 11.67 5.05 -1.65
C VAL A 321 12.77 5.37 -2.66
N ARG A 322 12.43 5.49 -3.96
CA ARG A 322 13.40 5.87 -5.00
C ARG A 322 14.01 7.24 -4.75
N GLN A 323 13.19 8.25 -4.46
CA GLN A 323 13.70 9.61 -4.22
C GLN A 323 14.57 9.64 -2.96
N LEU A 324 14.15 9.00 -1.88
CA LEU A 324 14.93 8.96 -0.65
C LEU A 324 16.27 8.24 -0.87
N ALA A 325 16.24 7.00 -1.38
CA ALA A 325 17.39 6.12 -1.45
C ALA A 325 18.39 6.47 -2.59
N HIS A 326 17.89 6.91 -3.75
CA HIS A 326 18.72 7.13 -4.94
C HIS A 326 19.07 8.60 -5.17
N ARG A 327 18.34 9.54 -4.56
CA ARG A 327 18.52 10.97 -4.87
C ARG A 327 18.96 11.80 -3.68
N ARG A 328 18.66 11.37 -2.44
CA ARG A 328 18.85 12.23 -1.27
C ARG A 328 19.82 11.68 -0.25
N LEU A 329 19.67 10.42 0.14
CA LEU A 329 20.27 9.95 1.37
C LEU A 329 21.79 9.89 1.33
N ALA A 330 22.43 9.56 0.19
CA ALA A 330 23.88 9.53 0.08
C ALA A 330 24.49 10.90 0.40
N ASP A 331 23.97 11.96 -0.22
CA ASP A 331 24.42 13.34 0.01
C ASP A 331 24.13 13.81 1.44
N TRP A 332 23.00 13.42 1.98
CA TRP A 332 22.61 13.78 3.34
C TRP A 332 23.52 13.14 4.40
N LEU A 333 23.92 11.90 4.17
CA LEU A 333 24.84 11.17 5.06
C LEU A 333 26.29 11.63 4.89
N ALA A 334 26.67 12.17 3.74
CA ALA A 334 28.00 12.71 3.49
C ALA A 334 28.27 14.05 4.20
N THR A 335 27.21 14.75 4.64
CA THR A 335 27.32 16.07 5.31
C THR A 335 26.76 16.02 6.72
N PRO A 336 27.29 16.82 7.67
CA PRO A 336 26.74 16.91 9.01
C PRO A 336 25.29 17.40 9.04
N GLY A 337 24.59 17.09 10.13
CA GLY A 337 23.24 17.52 10.36
C GLY A 337 22.18 16.85 9.48
N MET A 338 20.95 16.92 9.92
CA MET A 338 19.76 16.48 9.19
C MET A 338 18.68 17.58 9.31
N GLY A 339 19.04 18.78 8.85
CA GLY A 339 18.25 19.98 8.95
C GLY A 339 16.91 19.92 8.23
N ALA A 340 16.00 20.79 8.59
CA ALA A 340 14.69 20.90 7.97
C ALA A 340 14.76 21.20 6.46
N ASP A 341 15.79 21.90 6.01
CA ASP A 341 16.08 22.20 4.61
C ASP A 341 16.35 20.94 3.78
N LYS A 342 17.15 20.01 4.32
CA LYS A 342 17.35 18.69 3.70
C LYS A 342 16.03 17.93 3.57
N ILE A 343 15.23 17.95 4.64
CA ILE A 343 13.94 17.27 4.68
C ILE A 343 12.95 17.91 3.69
N ALA A 344 12.87 19.25 3.65
CA ALA A 344 12.05 19.98 2.69
C ALA A 344 12.39 19.62 1.24
N ALA A 345 13.67 19.47 0.92
CA ALA A 345 14.11 19.06 -0.41
C ALA A 345 13.57 17.68 -0.86
N PHE A 346 13.23 16.78 0.06
CA PHE A 346 12.57 15.51 -0.28
C PHE A 346 11.11 15.73 -0.71
N TYR A 347 10.37 16.59 0.00
CA TYR A 347 8.97 16.86 -0.31
C TYR A 347 8.82 17.77 -1.55
N ASP A 348 9.79 18.65 -1.79
CA ASP A 348 9.84 19.53 -2.96
C ASP A 348 10.33 18.84 -4.24
N ASP A 349 10.75 17.58 -4.15
CA ASP A 349 11.23 16.85 -5.32
C ASP A 349 10.18 16.85 -6.46
N PRO A 350 10.52 17.28 -7.67
CA PRO A 350 9.57 17.40 -8.78
C PRO A 350 8.91 16.07 -9.16
N CYS A 351 9.60 14.93 -9.03
CA CYS A 351 9.02 13.62 -9.31
C CYS A 351 7.98 13.24 -8.25
N LYS A 352 8.31 13.46 -6.96
CA LYS A 352 7.40 13.23 -5.86
C LYS A 352 6.16 14.11 -6.00
N ARG A 353 6.31 15.41 -6.20
CA ARG A 353 5.19 16.36 -6.36
C ARG A 353 4.29 16.01 -7.54
N ARG A 354 4.86 15.63 -8.68
CA ARG A 354 4.06 15.16 -9.84
C ARG A 354 3.30 13.88 -9.53
N CYS A 355 3.92 12.94 -8.81
CA CYS A 355 3.26 11.69 -8.41
C CYS A 355 2.07 11.95 -7.49
N GLU A 356 2.25 12.81 -6.48
CA GLU A 356 1.17 13.23 -5.56
C GLU A 356 0.02 13.94 -6.29
N ALA A 357 0.34 14.92 -7.13
CA ALA A 357 -0.67 15.65 -7.92
C ALA A 357 -1.44 14.72 -8.88
N ALA A 358 -0.76 13.76 -9.50
CA ALA A 358 -1.40 12.78 -10.37
C ALA A 358 -2.35 11.85 -9.57
N ALA A 359 -1.95 11.43 -8.37
CA ALA A 359 -2.78 10.60 -7.49
C ALA A 359 -4.03 11.34 -7.02
N ALA A 360 -3.89 12.60 -6.59
CA ALA A 360 -5.01 13.44 -6.19
C ALA A 360 -6.01 13.65 -7.34
N LYS A 361 -5.51 14.02 -8.53
CA LYS A 361 -6.34 14.20 -9.72
C LYS A 361 -7.06 12.91 -10.14
N ALA A 362 -6.39 11.76 -10.03
CA ALA A 362 -6.99 10.46 -10.31
C ALA A 362 -8.13 10.14 -9.32
N ALA A 363 -7.95 10.43 -8.02
CA ALA A 363 -8.95 10.21 -6.99
C ALA A 363 -10.22 11.06 -7.23
N GLU A 364 -10.06 12.34 -7.52
CA GLU A 364 -11.18 13.22 -7.84
C GLU A 364 -11.92 12.78 -9.11
N ARG A 365 -11.18 12.51 -10.18
CA ARG A 365 -11.76 12.09 -11.46
C ARG A 365 -12.47 10.74 -11.33
N GLY A 366 -11.89 9.78 -10.63
CA GLY A 366 -12.48 8.46 -10.42
C GLY A 366 -13.82 8.55 -9.70
N ARG A 367 -13.87 9.35 -8.62
CA ARG A 367 -15.11 9.61 -7.89
C ARG A 367 -16.16 10.32 -8.76
N ALA A 368 -15.78 11.39 -9.44
CA ALA A 368 -16.70 12.13 -10.28
C ALA A 368 -17.28 11.27 -11.42
N LEU A 369 -16.48 10.40 -12.02
CA LEU A 369 -16.96 9.43 -13.02
C LEU A 369 -17.99 8.45 -12.44
N ALA A 370 -17.96 8.13 -11.18
CA ALA A 370 -18.88 7.19 -10.54
C ALA A 370 -20.15 7.86 -9.98
N VAL A 371 -20.00 9.05 -9.41
CA VAL A 371 -21.06 9.71 -8.61
C VAL A 371 -21.82 10.78 -9.39
N GLU A 372 -21.12 11.52 -10.29
CA GLU A 372 -21.72 12.67 -10.96
C GLU A 372 -22.72 12.25 -12.05
N THR A 373 -23.88 12.93 -12.07
CA THR A 373 -24.98 12.64 -13.02
C THR A 373 -25.19 13.71 -14.09
N SER A 374 -24.46 14.84 -14.01
CA SER A 374 -24.59 15.94 -14.98
C SER A 374 -24.27 15.50 -16.42
N LEU A 375 -24.83 16.18 -17.42
CA LEU A 375 -24.61 15.89 -18.83
C LEU A 375 -23.13 15.90 -19.20
N ARG A 376 -22.35 16.81 -18.63
CA ARG A 376 -20.89 16.87 -18.80
C ARG A 376 -20.22 15.56 -18.39
N TRP A 377 -20.54 15.02 -17.22
CA TRP A 377 -19.92 13.80 -16.72
C TRP A 377 -20.44 12.54 -17.43
N ARG A 378 -21.71 12.55 -17.86
CA ARG A 378 -22.25 11.47 -18.72
C ARG A 378 -21.54 11.43 -20.07
N ALA A 379 -21.29 12.58 -20.70
CA ALA A 379 -20.50 12.68 -21.93
C ALA A 379 -19.04 12.25 -21.69
N THR A 380 -18.41 12.71 -20.60
CA THR A 380 -17.04 12.31 -20.23
C THR A 380 -16.91 10.79 -20.06
N ARG A 381 -17.87 10.12 -19.42
CA ARG A 381 -17.90 8.66 -19.31
C ARG A 381 -17.92 7.97 -20.68
N ARG A 382 -18.76 8.43 -21.59
CA ARG A 382 -18.84 7.90 -22.96
C ARG A 382 -17.50 8.06 -23.68
N LEU A 383 -16.89 9.25 -23.59
CA LEU A 383 -15.58 9.53 -24.19
C LEU A 383 -14.47 8.64 -23.59
N VAL A 384 -14.45 8.43 -22.29
CA VAL A 384 -13.51 7.54 -21.63
C VAL A 384 -13.68 6.11 -22.15
N THR A 385 -14.91 5.59 -22.20
CA THR A 385 -15.19 4.25 -22.73
C THR A 385 -14.74 4.13 -24.19
N MET A 386 -15.05 5.12 -25.02
CA MET A 386 -14.64 5.17 -26.43
C MET A 386 -13.11 5.21 -26.57
N SER A 387 -12.42 6.03 -25.75
CA SER A 387 -10.95 6.10 -25.75
C SER A 387 -10.29 4.77 -25.33
N VAL A 388 -10.91 4.03 -24.43
CA VAL A 388 -10.45 2.68 -24.06
C VAL A 388 -10.62 1.72 -25.24
N ARG A 389 -11.79 1.70 -25.89
CA ARG A 389 -12.03 0.89 -27.08
C ARG A 389 -11.02 1.16 -28.19
N LEU A 390 -10.75 2.44 -28.49
CA LEU A 390 -9.77 2.84 -29.51
C LEU A 390 -8.35 2.40 -29.16
N ARG A 391 -7.92 2.54 -27.91
CA ARG A 391 -6.58 2.09 -27.47
C ARG A 391 -6.42 0.58 -27.58
N VAL A 392 -7.44 -0.17 -27.21
CA VAL A 392 -7.44 -1.63 -27.36
C VAL A 392 -7.39 -2.04 -28.83
N ALA A 393 -8.16 -1.39 -29.69
CA ALA A 393 -8.12 -1.64 -31.12
C ALA A 393 -6.74 -1.33 -31.73
N ALA A 394 -6.16 -0.16 -31.39
CA ALA A 394 -4.83 0.24 -31.83
C ALA A 394 -3.72 -0.74 -31.36
N SER A 395 -3.83 -1.25 -30.13
CA SER A 395 -2.86 -2.23 -29.62
C SER A 395 -2.93 -3.58 -30.37
N ARG A 396 -4.11 -3.98 -30.81
CA ARG A 396 -4.29 -5.20 -31.64
C ARG A 396 -3.67 -5.03 -33.03
N LEU A 397 -3.80 -3.86 -33.66
CA LEU A 397 -3.20 -3.55 -34.96
C LEU A 397 -1.68 -3.60 -34.89
N ARG A 398 -1.07 -2.91 -33.93
CA ARG A 398 0.40 -2.89 -33.74
C ARG A 398 1.02 -4.27 -33.51
N ARG A 399 0.25 -5.25 -33.01
CA ARG A 399 0.74 -6.61 -32.79
C ARG A 399 0.64 -7.50 -34.04
N ARG A 400 -0.28 -7.18 -34.97
CA ARG A 400 -0.35 -7.87 -36.26
C ARG A 400 0.83 -7.52 -37.17
N ASP A 401 1.39 -6.32 -36.96
CA ASP A 401 2.52 -5.79 -37.74
C ASP A 401 3.89 -6.09 -37.11
N ALA A 402 3.94 -6.69 -35.91
CA ALA A 402 5.21 -7.10 -35.29
C ALA A 402 5.66 -8.43 -35.89
N PRO A 403 6.92 -8.55 -36.41
CA PRO A 403 7.43 -9.81 -36.90
C PRO A 403 7.44 -10.86 -35.78
N PRO A 404 7.21 -12.16 -36.12
CA PRO A 404 7.27 -13.21 -35.11
C PRO A 404 8.66 -13.18 -34.44
N SER A 405 8.67 -13.10 -33.11
CA SER A 405 9.90 -13.22 -32.33
C SER A 405 10.50 -14.61 -32.59
N ALA A 406 11.71 -14.60 -33.16
CA ALA A 406 12.55 -15.76 -33.38
C ALA A 406 12.99 -16.40 -32.07
#